data_4f61d9184d1e3b46be62def3c680d3e7
#
_entry.id   4f61d9184d1e3b46be62def3c680d3e7
#
_cell.length_a   1.000
_cell.length_b   1.000
_cell.length_c   1.000
_cell.angle_alpha   90.00
_cell.angle_beta   90.00
_cell.angle_gamma   90.00
#
_symmetry.space_group_name_H-M   'P 1'
#
loop_
_entity.id
_entity.type
_entity.pdbx_description
1 polymer ?
#
loop_
_entity_poly.entity_id
_entity_poly.type
_entity_poly.pdbx_seq_one_letter_code
_entity_poly.pdbx_strand_id
1 'polypeptide(L)'
;LTERILQCHDEGIPLHRMAVLFRSSAHSNNLELTLARHKLAFVKYGGLQLTETAHFKDVLAYLRAADNPLDSNAWHRLLLLLDRVGPKLAERIIATMQEAPHPLDVLDQVPGKAESTIRLLNNVIRTTQDESISLTDRLTFVIKHYEPILKRDYPEDAKVRIEDLKPLCDLARQSTSLA
;
A
#
# COMPACT_ATOMS: atom_id res chain seq x y z
N LEU A 1 -14.87 -1.83 18.60
CA LEU A 1 -15.31 -0.44 18.51
C LEU A 1 -16.28 -0.24 17.35
N THR A 2 -15.94 -0.73 16.14
CA THR A 2 -16.83 -0.64 14.95
C THR A 2 -18.19 -1.31 15.18
N GLU A 3 -18.22 -2.50 15.81
CA GLU A 3 -19.46 -3.17 16.19
C GLU A 3 -20.35 -2.29 17.09
N ARG A 4 -19.73 -1.55 18.03
CA ARG A 4 -20.49 -0.62 18.88
C ARG A 4 -21.05 0.56 18.11
N ILE A 5 -20.31 1.07 17.12
CA ILE A 5 -20.79 2.14 16.22
C ILE A 5 -21.99 1.64 15.41
N LEU A 6 -21.90 0.43 14.83
CA LEU A 6 -22.99 -0.19 14.08
C LEU A 6 -24.21 -0.40 14.96
N GLN A 7 -24.03 -0.97 16.15
CA GLN A 7 -25.12 -1.17 17.11
C GLN A 7 -25.83 0.14 17.44
N CYS A 8 -25.07 1.20 17.77
CA CYS A 8 -25.66 2.52 18.05
C CYS A 8 -26.39 3.09 16.84
N HIS A 9 -25.91 2.82 15.62
CA HIS A 9 -26.56 3.24 14.40
C HIS A 9 -27.88 2.51 14.19
N ASP A 10 -27.90 1.21 14.43
CA ASP A 10 -29.12 0.37 14.38
C ASP A 10 -30.16 0.76 15.44
N GLU A 11 -29.68 1.22 16.60
CA GLU A 11 -30.51 1.80 17.69
C GLU A 11 -31.07 3.21 17.32
N GLY A 12 -30.74 3.73 16.11
CA GLY A 12 -31.28 4.99 15.60
C GLY A 12 -30.42 6.22 15.88
N ILE A 13 -29.19 6.06 16.39
CA ILE A 13 -28.26 7.19 16.57
C ILE A 13 -27.57 7.50 15.24
N PRO A 14 -27.73 8.72 14.66
CA PRO A 14 -27.10 9.07 13.39
C PRO A 14 -25.58 9.13 13.51
N LEU A 15 -24.84 8.67 12.48
CA LEU A 15 -23.37 8.65 12.48
C LEU A 15 -22.75 10.03 12.79
N HIS A 16 -23.34 11.14 12.31
CA HIS A 16 -22.85 12.49 12.55
C HIS A 16 -22.94 12.94 14.01
N ARG A 17 -23.66 12.20 14.86
CA ARG A 17 -23.75 12.42 16.32
C ARG A 17 -22.80 11.53 17.11
N MET A 18 -22.01 10.68 16.45
CA MET A 18 -21.02 9.81 17.09
C MET A 18 -19.62 10.41 16.91
N ALA A 19 -18.80 10.33 17.93
CA ALA A 19 -17.39 10.72 17.88
C ALA A 19 -16.53 9.69 18.61
N VAL A 20 -15.32 9.45 18.07
CA VAL A 20 -14.29 8.62 18.71
C VAL A 20 -13.05 9.47 18.92
N LEU A 21 -12.52 9.48 20.13
CA LEU A 21 -11.37 10.28 20.53
C LEU A 21 -10.14 9.41 20.69
N PHE A 22 -9.01 9.87 20.14
CA PHE A 22 -7.71 9.20 20.21
C PHE A 22 -6.64 10.09 20.81
N ARG A 23 -5.65 9.49 21.47
CA ARG A 23 -4.44 10.18 21.91
C ARG A 23 -3.43 10.41 20.77
N SER A 24 -3.41 9.53 19.76
CA SER A 24 -2.52 9.62 18.60
C SER A 24 -3.19 9.05 17.35
N SER A 25 -2.76 9.50 16.17
CA SER A 25 -3.28 9.03 14.88
C SER A 25 -3.08 7.53 14.66
N ALA A 26 -2.00 6.94 15.19
CA ALA A 26 -1.76 5.50 15.08
C ALA A 26 -2.90 4.64 15.65
N HIS A 27 -3.59 5.12 16.70
CA HIS A 27 -4.72 4.42 17.30
C HIS A 27 -5.97 4.42 16.41
N SER A 28 -6.09 5.35 15.45
CA SER A 28 -7.23 5.41 14.53
C SER A 28 -7.08 4.51 13.30
N ASN A 29 -5.85 4.11 12.93
CA ASN A 29 -5.59 3.44 11.66
C ASN A 29 -6.43 2.17 11.45
N ASN A 30 -6.51 1.30 12.44
CA ASN A 30 -7.31 0.09 12.36
C ASN A 30 -8.82 0.40 12.27
N LEU A 31 -9.28 1.41 13.02
CA LEU A 31 -10.67 1.85 12.95
C LEU A 31 -11.00 2.42 11.57
N GLU A 32 -10.15 3.28 10.99
CA GLU A 32 -10.34 3.87 9.67
C GLU A 32 -10.53 2.79 8.61
N LEU A 33 -9.64 1.78 8.59
CA LEU A 33 -9.74 0.66 7.65
C LEU A 33 -11.02 -0.17 7.87
N THR A 34 -11.39 -0.41 9.13
CA THR A 34 -12.60 -1.18 9.43
C THR A 34 -13.87 -0.41 9.06
N LEU A 35 -13.92 0.90 9.30
CA LEU A 35 -15.04 1.76 8.88
C LEU A 35 -15.16 1.78 7.35
N ALA A 36 -14.04 1.92 6.64
CA ALA A 36 -14.01 1.86 5.17
C ALA A 36 -14.54 0.53 4.64
N ARG A 37 -14.15 -0.62 5.25
CA ARG A 37 -14.66 -1.95 4.91
C ARG A 37 -16.18 -2.06 5.07
N HIS A 38 -16.73 -1.47 6.14
CA HIS A 38 -18.18 -1.42 6.37
C HIS A 38 -18.89 -0.31 5.60
N LYS A 39 -18.16 0.43 4.72
CA LYS A 39 -18.68 1.57 3.94
C LYS A 39 -19.31 2.67 4.82
N LEU A 40 -18.81 2.81 6.06
CA LEU A 40 -19.25 3.86 6.97
C LEU A 40 -18.45 5.13 6.72
N ALA A 41 -19.14 6.22 6.40
CA ALA A 41 -18.52 7.52 6.18
C ALA A 41 -18.07 8.12 7.53
N PHE A 42 -16.87 8.68 7.56
CA PHE A 42 -16.31 9.38 8.71
C PHE A 42 -15.46 10.59 8.30
N VAL A 43 -15.24 11.48 9.24
CA VAL A 43 -14.31 12.61 9.10
C VAL A 43 -13.27 12.49 10.20
N LYS A 44 -11.99 12.58 9.85
CA LYS A 44 -10.88 12.60 10.81
C LYS A 44 -10.43 14.04 11.04
N TYR A 45 -10.42 14.47 12.29
CA TYR A 45 -9.86 15.74 12.70
C TYR A 45 -8.47 15.52 13.30
N GLY A 46 -7.47 16.19 12.74
CA GLY A 46 -6.06 16.10 13.14
C GLY A 46 -5.31 14.96 12.45
N GLY A 47 -4.25 15.31 11.72
CA GLY A 47 -3.44 14.39 10.94
C GLY A 47 -4.09 13.92 9.63
N LEU A 48 -3.32 13.16 8.85
CA LEU A 48 -3.80 12.52 7.60
C LEU A 48 -4.57 11.25 7.92
N GLN A 49 -5.53 10.90 7.07
CA GLN A 49 -6.08 9.55 7.07
C GLN A 49 -4.98 8.56 6.66
N LEU A 50 -5.04 7.32 7.14
CA LEU A 50 -4.06 6.30 6.80
C LEU A 50 -3.90 6.15 5.28
N THR A 51 -5.02 6.14 4.56
CA THR A 51 -5.08 6.02 3.09
C THR A 51 -4.45 7.19 2.34
N GLU A 52 -4.25 8.33 3.01
CA GLU A 52 -3.63 9.52 2.43
C GLU A 52 -2.11 9.57 2.66
N THR A 53 -1.60 8.74 3.57
CA THR A 53 -0.18 8.71 3.90
C THR A 53 0.67 8.17 2.76
N ALA A 54 1.92 8.66 2.63
CA ALA A 54 2.83 8.25 1.56
C ALA A 54 3.10 6.75 1.60
N HIS A 55 3.45 6.21 2.76
CA HIS A 55 3.81 4.79 2.92
C HIS A 55 2.63 3.83 2.63
N PHE A 56 1.39 4.23 2.93
CA PHE A 56 0.21 3.46 2.53
C PHE A 56 0.05 3.45 1.01
N LYS A 57 0.15 4.62 0.37
CA LYS A 57 0.06 4.76 -1.09
C LYS A 57 1.18 4.01 -1.81
N ASP A 58 2.37 3.94 -1.21
CA ASP A 58 3.50 3.19 -1.76
C ASP A 58 3.19 1.69 -1.74
N VAL A 59 2.78 1.13 -0.60
CA VAL A 59 2.40 -0.30 -0.51
C VAL A 59 1.22 -0.62 -1.44
N LEU A 60 0.23 0.27 -1.54
CA LEU A 60 -0.88 0.10 -2.48
C LEU A 60 -0.40 0.08 -3.94
N ALA A 61 0.63 0.86 -4.28
CA ALA A 61 1.20 0.85 -5.63
C ALA A 61 1.84 -0.51 -5.98
N TYR A 62 2.48 -1.22 -5.03
CA TYR A 62 2.94 -2.59 -5.27
C TYR A 62 1.78 -3.54 -5.63
N LEU A 63 0.68 -3.47 -4.88
CA LEU A 63 -0.49 -4.30 -5.13
C LEU A 63 -1.14 -3.97 -6.48
N ARG A 64 -1.26 -2.69 -6.82
CA ARG A 64 -1.84 -2.23 -8.09
C ARG A 64 -0.98 -2.61 -9.29
N ALA A 65 0.36 -2.51 -9.18
CA ALA A 65 1.27 -2.93 -10.22
C ALA A 65 1.28 -4.45 -10.42
N ALA A 66 1.04 -5.22 -9.35
CA ALA A 66 0.88 -6.66 -9.42
C ALA A 66 -0.46 -7.06 -10.06
N ASP A 67 -1.56 -6.40 -9.70
CA ASP A 67 -2.90 -6.63 -10.24
C ASP A 67 -2.99 -6.21 -11.72
N ASN A 68 -2.46 -5.03 -12.04
CA ASN A 68 -2.41 -4.50 -13.40
C ASN A 68 -1.00 -4.01 -13.77
N PRO A 69 -0.19 -4.82 -14.48
CA PRO A 69 1.15 -4.44 -14.93
C PRO A 69 1.20 -3.21 -15.87
N LEU A 70 0.07 -2.73 -16.37
CA LEU A 70 -0.03 -1.53 -17.19
C LEU A 70 -0.48 -0.28 -16.41
N ASP A 71 -0.62 -0.35 -15.07
CA ASP A 71 -0.92 0.82 -14.24
C ASP A 71 0.27 1.78 -14.18
N SER A 72 0.30 2.74 -15.12
CA SER A 72 1.35 3.75 -15.22
C SER A 72 1.55 4.56 -13.94
N ASN A 73 0.47 4.85 -13.20
CA ASN A 73 0.55 5.64 -11.97
C ASN A 73 1.23 4.83 -10.85
N ALA A 74 0.91 3.55 -10.74
CA ALA A 74 1.56 2.65 -9.79
C ALA A 74 3.04 2.52 -10.10
N TRP A 75 3.41 2.26 -11.37
CA TRP A 75 4.79 2.15 -11.82
C TRP A 75 5.59 3.44 -11.65
N HIS A 76 5.03 4.58 -12.01
CA HIS A 76 5.71 5.87 -11.82
C HIS A 76 6.05 6.07 -10.34
N ARG A 77 5.13 5.76 -9.45
CA ARG A 77 5.35 5.86 -8.01
C ARG A 77 6.45 4.90 -7.54
N LEU A 78 6.39 3.62 -7.91
CA LEU A 78 7.36 2.60 -7.48
C LEU A 78 8.77 2.86 -8.03
N LEU A 79 8.88 3.21 -9.29
CA LEU A 79 10.17 3.48 -9.92
C LEU A 79 10.88 4.66 -9.29
N LEU A 80 10.15 5.71 -8.90
CA LEU A 80 10.73 6.88 -8.22
C LEU A 80 11.17 6.61 -6.78
N LEU A 81 10.75 5.51 -6.15
CA LEU A 81 11.27 5.06 -4.86
C LEU A 81 12.68 4.45 -4.97
N LEU A 82 13.09 4.04 -6.18
CA LEU A 82 14.35 3.34 -6.39
C LEU A 82 15.52 4.32 -6.51
N ASP A 83 16.65 3.95 -5.93
CA ASP A 83 17.89 4.69 -6.13
C ASP A 83 18.27 4.74 -7.61
N ARG A 84 18.73 5.91 -8.04
CA ARG A 84 19.22 6.16 -9.42
C ARG A 84 18.16 6.04 -10.50
N VAL A 85 16.88 5.99 -10.15
CA VAL A 85 15.76 6.08 -11.07
C VAL A 85 15.14 7.46 -10.95
N GLY A 86 15.42 8.33 -11.92
CA GLY A 86 14.78 9.65 -12.03
C GLY A 86 13.55 9.62 -12.94
N PRO A 87 12.78 10.73 -12.99
CA PRO A 87 11.54 10.81 -13.78
C PRO A 87 11.69 10.38 -15.24
N LYS A 88 12.74 10.84 -15.93
CA LYS A 88 12.97 10.48 -17.34
C LYS A 88 13.18 8.99 -17.58
N LEU A 89 13.88 8.31 -16.66
CA LEU A 89 14.08 6.86 -16.77
C LEU A 89 12.78 6.12 -16.44
N ALA A 90 12.04 6.55 -15.43
CA ALA A 90 10.74 5.99 -15.07
C ALA A 90 9.75 6.09 -16.23
N GLU A 91 9.60 7.28 -16.85
CA GLU A 91 8.72 7.52 -18.00
C GLU A 91 9.09 6.61 -19.19
N ARG A 92 10.39 6.49 -19.49
CA ARG A 92 10.87 5.62 -20.58
C ARG A 92 10.55 4.14 -20.32
N ILE A 93 10.77 3.67 -19.09
CA ILE A 93 10.44 2.29 -18.70
C ILE A 93 8.94 2.05 -18.88
N ILE A 94 8.10 2.94 -18.34
CA ILE A 94 6.64 2.84 -18.43
C ILE A 94 6.18 2.83 -19.89
N ALA A 95 6.69 3.72 -20.72
CA ALA A 95 6.34 3.78 -22.14
C ALA A 95 6.70 2.45 -22.85
N THR A 96 7.89 1.88 -22.56
CA THR A 96 8.28 0.60 -23.13
C THR A 96 7.40 -0.54 -22.65
N MET A 97 6.98 -0.53 -21.37
CA MET A 97 6.06 -1.52 -20.81
C MET A 97 4.68 -1.48 -21.46
N GLN A 98 4.18 -0.28 -21.83
CA GLN A 98 2.88 -0.13 -22.49
C GLN A 98 2.84 -0.75 -23.89
N GLU A 99 3.99 -0.83 -24.57
CA GLU A 99 4.11 -1.37 -25.92
C GLU A 99 4.52 -2.85 -25.94
N ALA A 100 5.00 -3.39 -24.82
CA ALA A 100 5.52 -4.73 -24.72
C ALA A 100 4.40 -5.78 -24.53
N PRO A 101 4.49 -6.95 -25.22
CA PRO A 101 3.54 -8.05 -25.01
C PRO A 101 3.61 -8.63 -23.59
N HIS A 102 4.77 -8.54 -22.95
CA HIS A 102 5.01 -8.95 -21.57
C HIS A 102 5.64 -7.78 -20.79
N PRO A 103 4.86 -6.89 -20.20
CA PRO A 103 5.35 -5.65 -19.58
C PRO A 103 6.44 -5.86 -18.53
N LEU A 104 6.34 -6.90 -17.69
CA LEU A 104 7.31 -7.15 -16.62
C LEU A 104 8.69 -7.59 -17.15
N ASP A 105 8.77 -8.16 -18.35
CA ASP A 105 10.06 -8.60 -18.92
C ASP A 105 10.92 -7.40 -19.33
N VAL A 106 10.30 -6.24 -19.57
CA VAL A 106 11.01 -4.97 -19.82
C VAL A 106 11.93 -4.60 -18.66
N LEU A 107 11.49 -4.85 -17.43
CA LEU A 107 12.24 -4.50 -16.23
C LEU A 107 13.52 -5.33 -16.06
N ASP A 108 13.55 -6.53 -16.61
CA ASP A 108 14.74 -7.40 -16.60
C ASP A 108 15.80 -6.96 -17.62
N GLN A 109 15.41 -6.10 -18.57
CA GLN A 109 16.25 -5.64 -19.68
C GLN A 109 16.75 -4.21 -19.51
N VAL A 110 16.41 -3.51 -18.43
CA VAL A 110 16.86 -2.13 -18.18
C VAL A 110 18.35 -2.13 -17.80
N PRO A 111 19.25 -1.62 -18.67
CA PRO A 111 20.67 -1.64 -18.36
C PRO A 111 21.07 -0.48 -17.45
N GLY A 112 22.19 -0.61 -16.76
CA GLY A 112 22.85 0.47 -16.08
C GLY A 112 22.82 0.40 -14.55
N LYS A 113 23.09 1.55 -13.91
CA LYS A 113 23.31 1.61 -12.45
C LYS A 113 22.09 1.27 -11.59
N ALA A 114 20.89 1.33 -12.18
CA ALA A 114 19.64 0.99 -11.50
C ALA A 114 19.15 -0.46 -11.76
N GLU A 115 19.89 -1.22 -12.59
CA GLU A 115 19.49 -2.57 -13.02
C GLU A 115 19.14 -3.49 -11.84
N SER A 116 20.01 -3.58 -10.85
CA SER A 116 19.81 -4.48 -9.71
C SER A 116 18.58 -4.12 -8.88
N THR A 117 18.33 -2.83 -8.67
CA THR A 117 17.18 -2.36 -7.89
C THR A 117 15.86 -2.52 -8.66
N ILE A 118 15.88 -2.33 -9.99
CA ILE A 118 14.73 -2.56 -10.86
C ILE A 118 14.39 -4.06 -10.94
N ARG A 119 15.39 -4.93 -11.10
CA ARG A 119 15.17 -6.39 -11.06
C ARG A 119 14.62 -6.87 -9.72
N LEU A 120 15.11 -6.30 -8.61
CA LEU A 120 14.58 -6.63 -7.28
C LEU A 120 13.11 -6.22 -7.18
N LEU A 121 12.74 -5.01 -7.63
CA LEU A 121 11.35 -4.59 -7.70
C LEU A 121 10.51 -5.54 -8.56
N ASN A 122 11.01 -5.93 -9.75
CA ASN A 122 10.32 -6.86 -10.64
C ASN A 122 10.03 -8.21 -9.94
N ASN A 123 11.02 -8.76 -9.24
CA ASN A 123 10.85 -9.99 -8.47
C ASN A 123 9.78 -9.85 -7.38
N VAL A 124 9.73 -8.70 -6.70
CA VAL A 124 8.70 -8.43 -5.69
C VAL A 124 7.31 -8.39 -6.33
N ILE A 125 7.16 -7.72 -7.48
CA ILE A 125 5.87 -7.67 -8.20
C ILE A 125 5.44 -9.08 -8.65
N ARG A 126 6.34 -9.85 -9.26
CA ARG A 126 6.05 -11.24 -9.69
C ARG A 126 5.64 -12.13 -8.50
N THR A 127 6.33 -12.02 -7.36
CA THR A 127 5.93 -12.74 -6.14
C THR A 127 4.57 -12.28 -5.62
N THR A 128 4.27 -10.98 -5.74
CA THR A 128 2.98 -10.42 -5.33
C THR A 128 1.82 -10.85 -6.25
N GLN A 129 2.10 -11.20 -7.51
CA GLN A 129 1.12 -11.77 -8.45
C GLN A 129 0.78 -13.24 -8.17
N ASP A 130 1.64 -13.96 -7.45
CA ASP A 130 1.46 -15.39 -7.21
C ASP A 130 0.28 -15.66 -6.28
N GLU A 131 -0.84 -16.08 -6.84
CA GLU A 131 -2.07 -16.40 -6.12
C GLU A 131 -1.96 -17.63 -5.22
N SER A 132 -0.93 -18.47 -5.39
CA SER A 132 -0.66 -19.59 -4.48
C SER A 132 -0.18 -19.13 -3.10
N ILE A 133 0.31 -17.88 -3.00
CA ILE A 133 0.75 -17.23 -1.77
C ILE A 133 -0.42 -16.47 -1.16
N SER A 134 -0.66 -16.62 0.14
CA SER A 134 -1.74 -15.88 0.80
C SER A 134 -1.57 -14.36 0.67
N LEU A 135 -2.68 -13.61 0.61
CA LEU A 135 -2.63 -12.15 0.52
C LEU A 135 -1.83 -11.53 1.67
N THR A 136 -1.94 -12.12 2.87
CA THR A 136 -1.18 -11.68 4.06
C THR A 136 0.32 -11.85 3.87
N ASP A 137 0.75 -12.98 3.30
CA ASP A 137 2.17 -13.24 3.07
C ASP A 137 2.72 -12.36 1.94
N ARG A 138 1.94 -12.15 0.86
CA ARG A 138 2.28 -11.20 -0.21
C ARG A 138 2.46 -9.78 0.33
N LEU A 139 1.54 -9.29 1.17
CA LEU A 139 1.65 -7.99 1.83
C LEU A 139 2.87 -7.91 2.75
N THR A 140 3.10 -8.94 3.55
CA THR A 140 4.26 -9.02 4.45
C THR A 140 5.57 -8.95 3.65
N PHE A 141 5.62 -9.62 2.51
CA PHE A 141 6.77 -9.61 1.60
C PHE A 141 7.01 -8.22 1.00
N VAL A 142 5.95 -7.55 0.54
CA VAL A 142 6.02 -6.16 0.04
C VAL A 142 6.52 -5.21 1.13
N ILE A 143 5.96 -5.27 2.34
CA ILE A 143 6.35 -4.39 3.45
C ILE A 143 7.82 -4.62 3.82
N LYS A 144 8.28 -5.87 3.86
CA LYS A 144 9.68 -6.22 4.12
C LYS A 144 10.64 -5.66 3.08
N HIS A 145 10.24 -5.68 1.80
CA HIS A 145 11.01 -5.06 0.72
C HIS A 145 11.02 -3.54 0.83
N TYR A 146 9.90 -2.93 1.21
CA TYR A 146 9.74 -1.48 1.32
C TYR A 146 10.40 -0.89 2.57
N GLU A 147 10.60 -1.67 3.63
CA GLU A 147 11.19 -1.21 4.90
C GLU A 147 12.56 -0.52 4.75
N PRO A 148 13.54 -1.03 3.97
CA PRO A 148 14.80 -0.34 3.73
C PRO A 148 14.63 1.02 3.06
N ILE A 149 13.67 1.13 2.14
CA ILE A 149 13.34 2.38 1.45
C ILE A 149 12.78 3.40 2.46
N LEU A 150 11.86 2.98 3.32
CA LEU A 150 11.33 3.81 4.39
C LEU A 150 12.42 4.30 5.34
N LYS A 151 13.34 3.43 5.73
CA LYS A 151 14.45 3.79 6.62
C LYS A 151 15.42 4.80 5.99
N ARG A 152 15.61 4.72 4.67
CA ARG A 152 16.41 5.69 3.92
C ARG A 152 15.73 7.05 3.83
N ASP A 153 14.45 7.07 3.47
CA ASP A 153 13.72 8.30 3.14
C ASP A 153 13.12 9.00 4.38
N TYR A 154 12.84 8.23 5.43
CA TYR A 154 12.22 8.71 6.67
C TYR A 154 12.90 8.12 7.91
N PRO A 155 14.21 8.38 8.13
CA PRO A 155 14.99 7.71 9.18
C PRO A 155 14.42 7.90 10.59
N GLU A 156 13.82 9.04 10.88
CA GLU A 156 13.24 9.34 12.19
C GLU A 156 11.89 8.68 12.43
N ASP A 157 11.08 8.55 11.38
CA ASP A 157 9.69 8.08 11.44
C ASP A 157 9.48 6.65 10.93
N ALA A 158 10.51 6.01 10.38
CA ALA A 158 10.39 4.71 9.70
C ALA A 158 9.66 3.67 10.54
N LYS A 159 9.98 3.59 11.84
CA LYS A 159 9.36 2.62 12.75
C LYS A 159 7.85 2.87 12.88
N VAL A 160 7.43 4.11 13.03
CA VAL A 160 6.01 4.47 13.14
C VAL A 160 5.28 4.14 11.84
N ARG A 161 5.87 4.49 10.69
CA ARG A 161 5.28 4.23 9.38
C ARG A 161 5.14 2.73 9.08
N ILE A 162 6.08 1.89 9.53
CA ILE A 162 5.98 0.43 9.43
C ILE A 162 4.85 -0.09 10.31
N GLU A 163 4.73 0.41 11.55
CA GLU A 163 3.62 0.05 12.45
C GLU A 163 2.26 0.43 11.85
N ASP A 164 2.15 1.57 11.19
CA ASP A 164 0.95 2.03 10.51
C ASP A 164 0.49 1.10 9.36
N LEU A 165 1.38 0.27 8.81
CA LEU A 165 1.07 -0.71 7.76
C LEU A 165 0.54 -2.05 8.32
N LYS A 166 0.74 -2.35 9.60
CA LYS A 166 0.28 -3.62 10.20
C LYS A 166 -1.22 -3.88 10.04
N PRO A 167 -2.11 -2.88 10.20
CA PRO A 167 -3.55 -3.07 10.00
C PRO A 167 -3.92 -3.59 8.60
N LEU A 168 -3.10 -3.35 7.57
CA LEU A 168 -3.31 -3.94 6.23
C LEU A 168 -3.18 -5.46 6.26
N CYS A 169 -2.17 -5.99 6.96
CA CYS A 169 -1.99 -7.43 7.11
C CYS A 169 -3.14 -8.07 7.91
N ASP A 170 -3.65 -7.37 8.93
CA ASP A 170 -4.79 -7.84 9.71
C ASP A 170 -6.07 -7.89 8.88
N LEU A 171 -6.30 -6.88 8.01
CA LEU A 171 -7.40 -6.90 7.05
C LEU A 171 -7.29 -8.05 6.05
N ALA A 172 -6.09 -8.29 5.52
CA ALA A 172 -5.85 -9.38 4.58
C ALA A 172 -6.17 -10.75 5.19
N ARG A 173 -5.78 -10.99 6.46
CA ARG A 173 -6.12 -12.22 7.19
C ARG A 173 -7.63 -12.43 7.31
N GLN A 174 -8.37 -11.37 7.64
CA GLN A 174 -9.82 -11.44 7.77
C GLN A 174 -10.54 -11.70 6.44
N SER A 175 -9.99 -11.20 5.32
CA SER A 175 -10.56 -11.43 3.99
C SER A 175 -10.45 -12.89 3.54
N THR A 176 -9.37 -13.57 3.89
CA THR A 176 -9.15 -14.99 3.57
C THR A 176 -10.03 -15.93 4.41
N SER A 177 -10.51 -15.51 5.59
CA SER A 177 -11.37 -16.32 6.45
C SER A 177 -12.87 -16.25 6.08
N LEU A 178 -13.25 -15.42 5.10
CA LEU A 178 -14.64 -15.22 4.66
C LEU A 178 -14.91 -15.82 3.26
N ALA A 179 -13.90 -16.42 2.62
CA ALA A 179 -14.00 -17.16 1.37
C ALA A 179 -13.95 -18.66 1.63
#